data_9aae857141bddc36fdc65d648c169bcc
#
_entry.id   9aae857141bddc36fdc65d648c169bcc
#
_cell.length_a   1.000
_cell.length_b   1.000
_cell.length_c   1.000
_cell.angle_alpha   90.00
_cell.angle_beta   90.00
_cell.angle_gamma   90.00
#
_symmetry.space_group_name_H-M   'P 1'
#
loop_
_entity.id
_entity.type
_entity.pdbx_description
1 polymer ?
#
loop_
_entity_poly.entity_id
_entity_poly.type
_entity_poly.pdbx_seq_one_letter_code
_entity_poly.pdbx_strand_id
1 'polypeptide(L)'
;MTATKHILAIHAHPDDVEILCAGTLALLAGKGHRISIVSMTPGDCGSADRGPEEIAAVRREEARQSAQRIQAEYRCAEFRDLSIFVNDSARRKVTGLLREIRPEIVLTSSSADYHCDHEATSALVQDACFAAPAPNYASEGSSAPPLPAIPHLYFVDRIEAGEDEQRDFFVDVSSVFPTKRAMLAEHRSQRDWLKKHHGIDDYLEQMERWCAQVGRRAGVQYAEGFRQCHRHSYPQVPILQELLTEYVRV
;
A
#
# COMPACT_ATOMS: atom_id res chain seq x y z
N MET A 1 24.43 5.30 11.04
CA MET A 1 23.12 5.68 10.44
C MET A 1 22.95 4.89 9.16
N THR A 2 21.90 4.12 9.02
CA THR A 2 21.56 3.45 7.75
C THR A 2 21.25 4.49 6.68
N ALA A 3 21.68 4.23 5.43
CA ALA A 3 21.38 5.16 4.32
C ALA A 3 19.84 5.33 4.16
N THR A 4 19.40 6.53 3.84
CA THR A 4 17.98 6.82 3.55
C THR A 4 17.51 5.95 2.39
N LYS A 5 16.40 5.21 2.59
CA LYS A 5 15.76 4.37 1.59
C LYS A 5 14.51 5.04 1.04
N HIS A 6 14.13 4.70 -0.19
CA HIS A 6 12.85 5.10 -0.77
C HIS A 6 11.88 3.92 -0.75
N ILE A 7 10.80 4.06 0.00
CA ILE A 7 9.75 3.07 0.17
C ILE A 7 8.52 3.51 -0.61
N LEU A 8 7.96 2.62 -1.42
CA LEU A 8 6.70 2.79 -2.12
C LEU A 8 5.66 1.85 -1.54
N ALA A 9 4.53 2.37 -1.07
CA ALA A 9 3.32 1.61 -0.87
C ALA A 9 2.38 1.84 -2.06
N ILE A 10 2.01 0.77 -2.76
CA ILE A 10 1.12 0.81 -3.93
C ILE A 10 -0.02 -0.18 -3.78
N HIS A 11 -1.24 0.33 -3.68
CA HIS A 11 -2.47 -0.42 -3.45
C HIS A 11 -3.58 0.01 -4.41
N ALA A 12 -4.70 -0.72 -4.41
CA ALA A 12 -5.76 -0.51 -5.38
C ALA A 12 -6.49 0.83 -5.19
N HIS A 13 -6.94 1.12 -3.97
CA HIS A 13 -7.82 2.25 -3.70
C HIS A 13 -7.20 3.25 -2.71
N PRO A 14 -7.67 4.50 -2.71
CA PRO A 14 -7.42 5.42 -1.60
C PRO A 14 -8.03 4.84 -0.32
N ASP A 15 -7.26 4.72 0.75
CA ASP A 15 -7.51 4.13 2.07
C ASP A 15 -6.90 2.74 2.34
N ASP A 16 -6.63 1.93 1.33
CA ASP A 16 -6.01 0.60 1.52
C ASP A 16 -4.69 0.67 2.29
N VAL A 17 -3.83 1.64 1.93
CA VAL A 17 -2.54 1.86 2.60
C VAL A 17 -2.74 2.18 4.08
N GLU A 18 -3.71 3.04 4.37
CA GLU A 18 -4.03 3.47 5.71
C GLU A 18 -4.52 2.31 6.57
N ILE A 19 -5.34 1.44 6.00
CA ILE A 19 -5.86 0.26 6.69
C ILE A 19 -4.76 -0.77 6.92
N LEU A 20 -3.88 -1.00 5.93
CA LEU A 20 -3.03 -2.19 5.88
C LEU A 20 -1.60 -1.96 6.38
N CYS A 21 -0.96 -0.81 6.06
CA CYS A 21 0.47 -0.63 6.34
C CYS A 21 0.91 0.79 6.75
N ALA A 22 -0.01 1.73 7.01
CA ALA A 22 0.35 3.12 7.34
C ALA A 22 1.13 3.27 8.65
N GLY A 23 0.96 2.36 9.61
CA GLY A 23 1.76 2.36 10.83
C GLY A 23 3.24 2.08 10.54
N THR A 24 3.51 1.07 9.73
CA THR A 24 4.87 0.75 9.26
C THR A 24 5.48 1.92 8.47
N LEU A 25 4.69 2.56 7.58
CA LEU A 25 5.16 3.74 6.85
C LEU A 25 5.46 4.92 7.78
N ALA A 26 4.65 5.15 8.81
CA ALA A 26 4.88 6.19 9.81
C ALA A 26 6.19 5.96 10.59
N LEU A 27 6.49 4.71 10.97
CA LEU A 27 7.76 4.34 11.61
C LEU A 27 8.95 4.60 10.68
N LEU A 28 8.85 4.19 9.41
CA LEU A 28 9.91 4.40 8.42
C LEU A 28 10.13 5.90 8.13
N ALA A 29 9.05 6.68 7.99
CA ALA A 29 9.14 8.14 7.84
C ALA A 29 9.81 8.79 9.06
N GLY A 30 9.43 8.37 10.28
CA GLY A 30 10.05 8.84 11.53
C GLY A 30 11.54 8.53 11.65
N LYS A 31 12.02 7.49 10.94
CA LYS A 31 13.45 7.16 10.82
C LYS A 31 14.17 7.90 9.68
N GLY A 32 13.49 8.80 8.97
CA GLY A 32 14.06 9.63 7.91
C GLY A 32 14.12 8.95 6.54
N HIS A 33 13.35 7.91 6.32
CA HIS A 33 13.20 7.29 5.00
C HIS A 33 12.18 8.07 4.15
N ARG A 34 12.37 8.07 2.83
CA ARG A 34 11.43 8.68 1.89
C ARG A 34 10.26 7.74 1.62
N ILE A 35 9.04 8.25 1.72
CA ILE A 35 7.82 7.47 1.51
C ILE A 35 7.05 8.03 0.31
N SER A 36 6.65 7.14 -0.60
CA SER A 36 5.65 7.42 -1.63
C SER A 36 4.46 6.48 -1.45
N ILE A 37 3.26 7.02 -1.59
CA ILE A 37 2.00 6.28 -1.56
C ILE A 37 1.34 6.41 -2.93
N VAL A 38 0.92 5.29 -3.50
CA VAL A 38 0.21 5.24 -4.77
C VAL A 38 -1.08 4.45 -4.63
N SER A 39 -2.20 5.04 -5.03
CA SER A 39 -3.40 4.27 -5.34
C SER A 39 -3.45 3.96 -6.83
N MET A 40 -3.84 2.74 -7.20
CA MET A 40 -4.01 2.37 -8.61
C MET A 40 -5.20 3.09 -9.23
N THR A 41 -6.31 3.20 -8.49
CA THR A 41 -7.51 3.93 -8.89
C THR A 41 -7.74 5.15 -8.01
N PRO A 42 -8.50 6.13 -8.45
CA PRO A 42 -8.98 7.22 -7.59
C PRO A 42 -10.19 6.81 -6.73
N GLY A 43 -10.73 5.59 -6.88
CA GLY A 43 -11.93 5.13 -6.22
C GLY A 43 -13.21 5.78 -6.77
N ASP A 44 -13.30 5.90 -8.09
CA ASP A 44 -14.35 6.62 -8.81
C ASP A 44 -15.74 5.95 -8.77
N CYS A 45 -15.84 4.72 -8.24
CA CYS A 45 -17.11 4.04 -8.00
C CYS A 45 -17.68 4.20 -6.57
N GLY A 46 -16.92 4.76 -5.63
CA GLY A 46 -17.23 4.79 -4.20
C GLY A 46 -18.15 5.96 -3.77
N SER A 47 -19.29 6.21 -4.45
CA SER A 47 -20.26 7.21 -4.04
C SER A 47 -21.66 6.93 -4.58
N ALA A 48 -22.70 7.22 -3.78
CA ALA A 48 -24.10 7.21 -4.23
C ALA A 48 -24.61 8.59 -4.68
N ASP A 49 -23.91 9.67 -4.29
CA ASP A 49 -24.41 11.04 -4.42
C ASP A 49 -23.61 11.89 -5.40
N ARG A 50 -22.38 11.43 -5.75
CA ARG A 50 -21.46 12.15 -6.62
C ARG A 50 -21.14 11.32 -7.85
N GLY A 51 -21.01 11.99 -8.99
CA GLY A 51 -20.53 11.34 -10.20
C GLY A 51 -19.07 10.88 -10.09
N PRO A 52 -18.62 9.95 -10.98
CA PRO A 52 -17.28 9.35 -10.91
C PRO A 52 -16.15 10.38 -10.89
N GLU A 53 -16.22 11.42 -11.70
CA GLU A 53 -15.17 12.45 -11.77
C GLU A 53 -15.10 13.28 -10.49
N GLU A 54 -16.26 13.61 -9.90
CA GLU A 54 -16.34 14.41 -8.68
C GLU A 54 -15.79 13.63 -7.48
N ILE A 55 -16.25 12.37 -7.29
CA ILE A 55 -15.76 11.56 -6.16
C ILE A 55 -14.28 11.22 -6.32
N ALA A 56 -13.80 10.97 -7.54
CA ALA A 56 -12.38 10.76 -7.82
C ALA A 56 -11.52 11.96 -7.39
N ALA A 57 -11.97 13.19 -7.69
CA ALA A 57 -11.26 14.40 -7.27
C ALA A 57 -11.21 14.53 -5.73
N VAL A 58 -12.32 14.27 -5.05
CA VAL A 58 -12.39 14.29 -3.58
C VAL A 58 -11.45 13.26 -2.97
N ARG A 59 -11.51 12.00 -3.41
CA ARG A 59 -10.70 10.91 -2.83
C ARG A 59 -9.20 11.09 -3.08
N ARG A 60 -8.79 11.65 -4.23
CA ARG A 60 -7.37 12.01 -4.44
C ARG A 60 -6.89 13.06 -3.45
N GLU A 61 -7.70 14.06 -3.16
CA GLU A 61 -7.35 15.11 -2.20
C GLU A 61 -7.28 14.55 -0.77
N GLU A 62 -8.24 13.71 -0.37
CA GLU A 62 -8.23 13.03 0.92
C GLU A 62 -6.98 12.15 1.09
N ALA A 63 -6.62 11.35 0.09
CA ALA A 63 -5.41 10.53 0.10
C ALA A 63 -4.12 11.38 0.15
N ARG A 64 -4.10 12.53 -0.52
CA ARG A 64 -2.99 13.48 -0.43
C ARG A 64 -2.85 14.05 0.99
N GLN A 65 -3.97 14.42 1.64
CA GLN A 65 -3.98 14.90 3.02
C GLN A 65 -3.53 13.82 4.00
N SER A 66 -3.96 12.58 3.81
CA SER A 66 -3.51 11.44 4.57
C SER A 66 -1.99 11.26 4.47
N ALA A 67 -1.45 11.18 3.25
CA ALA A 67 -0.02 11.02 3.01
C ALA A 67 0.82 12.14 3.66
N GLN A 68 0.33 13.37 3.64
CA GLN A 68 1.02 14.52 4.26
C GLN A 68 1.22 14.38 5.77
N ARG A 69 0.38 13.59 6.48
CA ARG A 69 0.54 13.37 7.93
C ARG A 69 1.86 12.70 8.30
N ILE A 70 2.46 11.98 7.36
CA ILE A 70 3.78 11.35 7.50
C ILE A 70 4.79 11.91 6.51
N GLN A 71 4.52 13.08 5.93
CA GLN A 71 5.36 13.74 4.93
C GLN A 71 5.63 12.88 3.68
N ALA A 72 4.70 11.98 3.35
CA ALA A 72 4.78 11.15 2.16
C ALA A 72 4.28 11.88 0.92
N GLU A 73 4.82 11.51 -0.24
CA GLU A 73 4.32 11.91 -1.56
C GLU A 73 3.17 10.98 -1.97
N TYR A 74 2.05 11.55 -2.42
CA TYR A 74 0.92 10.78 -2.95
C TYR A 74 0.78 10.94 -4.46
N ARG A 75 0.48 9.83 -5.16
CA ARG A 75 0.11 9.80 -6.58
C ARG A 75 -1.05 8.82 -6.81
N CYS A 76 -1.83 9.06 -7.85
CA CYS A 76 -2.80 8.11 -8.40
C CYS A 76 -2.30 7.59 -9.75
N ALA A 77 -2.40 6.28 -9.99
CA ALA A 77 -2.05 5.68 -11.27
C ALA A 77 -3.18 5.81 -12.31
N GLU A 78 -4.33 6.36 -11.94
CA GLU A 78 -5.46 6.66 -12.83
C GLU A 78 -5.97 5.43 -13.63
N PHE A 79 -6.03 4.27 -12.99
CA PHE A 79 -6.89 3.19 -13.47
C PHE A 79 -8.32 3.47 -13.05
N ARG A 80 -9.28 2.83 -13.68
CA ARG A 80 -10.67 2.91 -13.26
C ARG A 80 -10.95 1.88 -12.17
N ASP A 81 -11.77 2.28 -11.22
CA ASP A 81 -12.24 1.40 -10.15
C ASP A 81 -13.04 0.23 -10.72
N LEU A 82 -12.88 -0.97 -10.16
CA LEU A 82 -13.44 -2.25 -10.63
C LEU A 82 -12.99 -2.64 -12.05
N SER A 83 -11.92 -2.00 -12.56
CA SER A 83 -11.48 -2.19 -13.95
C SER A 83 -9.95 -2.30 -14.08
N ILE A 84 -9.27 -2.75 -13.04
CA ILE A 84 -7.85 -3.09 -13.11
C ILE A 84 -7.71 -4.49 -13.72
N PHE A 85 -7.13 -4.57 -14.92
CA PHE A 85 -6.89 -5.84 -15.60
C PHE A 85 -5.41 -6.11 -15.75
N VAL A 86 -4.99 -7.35 -15.48
CA VAL A 86 -3.61 -7.80 -15.69
C VAL A 86 -3.38 -8.02 -17.18
N ASN A 87 -2.79 -7.02 -17.85
CA ASN A 87 -2.44 -7.04 -19.27
C ASN A 87 -1.14 -6.30 -19.54
N ASP A 88 -0.64 -6.33 -20.78
CA ASP A 88 0.66 -5.73 -21.12
C ASP A 88 0.68 -4.20 -20.95
N SER A 89 -0.38 -3.49 -21.37
CA SER A 89 -0.45 -2.02 -21.22
C SER A 89 -0.45 -1.63 -19.75
N ALA A 90 -1.26 -2.27 -18.90
CA ALA A 90 -1.28 -2.01 -17.46
C ALA A 90 0.09 -2.28 -16.82
N ARG A 91 0.75 -3.39 -17.18
CA ARG A 91 2.11 -3.70 -16.70
C ARG A 91 3.12 -2.64 -17.11
N ARG A 92 3.09 -2.17 -18.37
CA ARG A 92 3.96 -1.09 -18.86
C ARG A 92 3.74 0.22 -18.11
N LYS A 93 2.48 0.57 -17.85
CA LYS A 93 2.12 1.76 -17.07
C LYS A 93 2.67 1.69 -15.64
N VAL A 94 2.46 0.57 -14.93
CA VAL A 94 2.99 0.39 -13.57
C VAL A 94 4.53 0.33 -13.57
N THR A 95 5.14 -0.29 -14.59
CA THR A 95 6.61 -0.28 -14.76
C THR A 95 7.14 1.15 -14.93
N GLY A 96 6.46 2.00 -15.71
CA GLY A 96 6.81 3.42 -15.88
C GLY A 96 6.76 4.16 -14.56
N LEU A 97 5.72 3.96 -13.78
CA LEU A 97 5.55 4.54 -12.45
C LEU A 97 6.68 4.14 -11.49
N LEU A 98 7.05 2.86 -11.45
CA LEU A 98 8.18 2.39 -10.64
C LEU A 98 9.51 3.02 -11.07
N ARG A 99 9.74 3.17 -12.37
CA ARG A 99 10.94 3.83 -12.91
C ARG A 99 11.03 5.30 -12.52
N GLU A 100 9.91 6.02 -12.48
CA GLU A 100 9.85 7.42 -12.04
C GLU A 100 10.09 7.57 -10.55
N ILE A 101 9.42 6.74 -9.74
CA ILE A 101 9.50 6.81 -8.28
C ILE A 101 10.85 6.30 -7.78
N ARG A 102 11.42 5.29 -8.46
CA ARG A 102 12.71 4.63 -8.11
C ARG A 102 12.75 4.09 -6.69
N PRO A 103 11.78 3.25 -6.28
CA PRO A 103 11.76 2.69 -4.95
C PRO A 103 12.82 1.59 -4.79
N GLU A 104 13.36 1.46 -3.59
CA GLU A 104 14.20 0.32 -3.19
C GLU A 104 13.37 -0.78 -2.51
N ILE A 105 12.24 -0.39 -1.89
CA ILE A 105 11.30 -1.27 -1.20
C ILE A 105 9.89 -0.96 -1.70
N VAL A 106 9.13 -2.00 -2.03
CA VAL A 106 7.74 -1.90 -2.47
C VAL A 106 6.86 -2.72 -1.54
N LEU A 107 5.80 -2.10 -1.01
CA LEU A 107 4.73 -2.73 -0.26
C LEU A 107 3.48 -2.76 -1.14
N THR A 108 2.83 -3.91 -1.27
CA THR A 108 1.62 -4.05 -2.11
C THR A 108 0.63 -5.03 -1.49
N SER A 109 -0.56 -5.10 -2.07
CA SER A 109 -1.65 -5.97 -1.62
C SER A 109 -1.26 -7.45 -1.63
N SER A 110 -1.93 -8.25 -0.82
CA SER A 110 -1.84 -9.72 -0.87
C SER A 110 -2.19 -10.24 -2.27
N SER A 111 -1.59 -11.38 -2.66
CA SER A 111 -1.89 -12.04 -3.93
C SER A 111 -3.22 -12.81 -3.94
N ALA A 112 -3.86 -12.94 -2.77
CA ALA A 112 -5.18 -13.52 -2.61
C ALA A 112 -6.01 -12.58 -1.73
N ASP A 113 -7.10 -12.05 -2.26
CA ASP A 113 -7.92 -11.04 -1.60
C ASP A 113 -9.39 -11.22 -2.02
N TYR A 114 -10.33 -10.61 -1.27
CA TYR A 114 -11.74 -10.62 -1.62
C TYR A 114 -12.06 -9.68 -2.80
N HIS A 115 -11.18 -8.72 -3.10
CA HIS A 115 -11.42 -7.69 -4.12
C HIS A 115 -10.57 -7.91 -5.36
N CYS A 116 -11.22 -7.95 -6.54
CA CYS A 116 -10.53 -8.19 -7.80
C CYS A 116 -9.42 -7.16 -8.12
N ASP A 117 -9.62 -5.89 -7.76
CA ASP A 117 -8.62 -4.85 -7.99
C ASP A 117 -7.40 -5.01 -7.07
N HIS A 118 -7.57 -5.55 -5.85
CA HIS A 118 -6.45 -5.86 -4.96
C HIS A 118 -5.57 -6.96 -5.53
N GLU A 119 -6.17 -8.06 -6.01
CA GLU A 119 -5.45 -9.16 -6.65
C GLU A 119 -4.76 -8.73 -7.95
N ALA A 120 -5.47 -7.95 -8.79
CA ALA A 120 -4.91 -7.41 -10.02
C ALA A 120 -3.75 -6.44 -9.75
N THR A 121 -3.87 -5.57 -8.73
CA THR A 121 -2.81 -4.68 -8.28
C THR A 121 -1.58 -5.48 -7.82
N SER A 122 -1.78 -6.48 -6.97
CA SER A 122 -0.69 -7.35 -6.49
C SER A 122 0.08 -7.99 -7.65
N ALA A 123 -0.64 -8.58 -8.62
CA ALA A 123 -0.03 -9.22 -9.77
C ALA A 123 0.72 -8.22 -10.68
N LEU A 124 0.11 -7.07 -10.98
CA LEU A 124 0.74 -6.02 -11.80
C LEU A 124 1.98 -5.44 -11.15
N VAL A 125 1.95 -5.16 -9.84
CA VAL A 125 3.09 -4.62 -9.10
C VAL A 125 4.23 -5.62 -9.06
N GLN A 126 3.94 -6.90 -8.80
CA GLN A 126 4.95 -7.94 -8.85
C GLN A 126 5.60 -8.02 -10.23
N ASP A 127 4.81 -8.12 -11.31
CA ASP A 127 5.33 -8.16 -12.67
C ASP A 127 6.15 -6.91 -13.02
N ALA A 128 5.68 -5.73 -12.61
CA ALA A 128 6.34 -4.46 -12.87
C ALA A 128 7.68 -4.32 -12.11
N CYS A 129 7.76 -4.80 -10.86
CA CYS A 129 9.02 -4.85 -10.10
C CYS A 129 10.06 -5.68 -10.85
N PHE A 130 9.66 -6.84 -11.40
CA PHE A 130 10.55 -7.69 -12.20
C PHE A 130 10.96 -7.02 -13.51
N ALA A 131 10.03 -6.33 -14.19
CA ALA A 131 10.25 -5.68 -15.48
C ALA A 131 11.03 -4.35 -15.37
N ALA A 132 10.96 -3.65 -14.23
CA ALA A 132 11.51 -2.30 -14.08
C ALA A 132 13.01 -2.18 -14.39
N PRO A 133 13.88 -3.17 -14.10
CA PRO A 133 15.30 -3.13 -14.48
C PRO A 133 15.57 -3.52 -15.94
N ALA A 134 14.59 -4.10 -16.65
CA ALA A 134 14.82 -4.62 -18.02
C ALA A 134 14.94 -3.48 -19.05
N PRO A 135 16.13 -3.24 -19.68
CA PRO A 135 16.34 -2.07 -20.52
C PRO A 135 15.46 -2.04 -21.78
N ASN A 136 15.19 -3.22 -22.36
CA ASN A 136 14.42 -3.36 -23.60
C ASN A 136 12.90 -3.48 -23.37
N TYR A 137 12.44 -3.45 -22.12
CA TYR A 137 11.02 -3.39 -21.80
C TYR A 137 10.57 -1.93 -21.77
N ALA A 138 9.92 -1.47 -22.82
CA ALA A 138 9.42 -0.10 -22.91
C ALA A 138 8.31 0.11 -21.88
N SER A 139 8.41 1.17 -21.07
CA SER A 139 7.33 1.61 -20.19
C SER A 139 6.32 2.47 -20.96
N GLU A 140 5.09 2.54 -20.47
CA GLU A 140 4.03 3.41 -20.99
C GLU A 140 3.87 4.62 -20.07
N GLY A 141 3.70 5.80 -20.67
CA GLY A 141 3.50 7.06 -19.92
C GLY A 141 4.76 7.62 -19.23
N SER A 142 5.94 6.98 -19.42
CA SER A 142 7.18 7.43 -18.79
C SER A 142 8.39 7.18 -19.66
N SER A 143 9.33 8.14 -19.70
CA SER A 143 10.65 8.03 -20.30
C SER A 143 11.77 7.79 -19.26
N ALA A 144 11.42 7.52 -18.01
CA ALA A 144 12.39 7.30 -16.97
C ALA A 144 13.27 6.06 -17.26
N PRO A 145 14.57 6.10 -16.96
CA PRO A 145 15.48 4.99 -17.23
C PRO A 145 15.14 3.77 -16.36
N PRO A 146 15.54 2.55 -16.80
CA PRO A 146 15.38 1.35 -15.99
C PRO A 146 15.94 1.49 -14.57
N LEU A 147 15.37 0.75 -13.64
CA LEU A 147 15.93 0.65 -12.29
C LEU A 147 17.26 -0.10 -12.29
N PRO A 148 18.16 0.18 -11.32
CA PRO A 148 19.43 -0.53 -11.24
C PRO A 148 19.29 -2.00 -10.84
N ALA A 149 18.19 -2.35 -10.13
CA ALA A 149 17.88 -3.70 -9.66
C ALA A 149 16.38 -3.86 -9.42
N ILE A 150 15.94 -5.11 -9.25
CA ILE A 150 14.59 -5.42 -8.78
C ILE A 150 14.46 -4.90 -7.33
N PRO A 151 13.42 -4.11 -7.00
CA PRO A 151 13.20 -3.66 -5.63
C PRO A 151 12.82 -4.83 -4.71
N HIS A 152 13.07 -4.67 -3.40
CA HIS A 152 12.54 -5.59 -2.39
C HIS A 152 11.02 -5.48 -2.36
N LEU A 153 10.32 -6.58 -2.58
CA LEU A 153 8.86 -6.63 -2.63
C LEU A 153 8.31 -7.33 -1.40
N TYR A 154 7.35 -6.68 -0.75
CA TYR A 154 6.59 -7.22 0.38
C TYR A 154 5.11 -7.14 0.09
N PHE A 155 4.40 -8.20 0.45
CA PHE A 155 2.95 -8.25 0.46
C PHE A 155 2.46 -7.95 1.88
N VAL A 156 1.49 -7.05 1.99
CA VAL A 156 0.80 -6.79 3.26
C VAL A 156 -0.34 -7.79 3.45
N ASP A 157 -0.80 -7.91 4.68
CA ASP A 157 -2.01 -8.69 4.97
C ASP A 157 -3.21 -8.16 4.17
N ARG A 158 -4.17 -9.03 3.91
CA ARG A 158 -5.50 -8.60 3.45
C ARG A 158 -6.38 -8.21 4.64
N ILE A 159 -7.42 -7.44 4.37
CA ILE A 159 -8.49 -7.16 5.32
C ILE A 159 -9.12 -8.50 5.75
N GLU A 160 -9.39 -8.64 7.05
CA GLU A 160 -9.94 -9.88 7.64
C GLU A 160 -9.05 -11.13 7.42
N ALA A 161 -7.75 -10.95 7.25
CA ALA A 161 -6.83 -12.06 7.17
C ALA A 161 -6.97 -13.00 8.38
N GLY A 162 -7.35 -14.26 8.12
CA GLY A 162 -7.58 -15.28 9.15
C GLY A 162 -6.30 -15.69 9.89
N GLU A 163 -6.46 -16.60 10.85
CA GLU A 163 -5.33 -17.15 11.59
C GLU A 163 -4.39 -17.97 10.70
N ASP A 164 -4.92 -18.56 9.63
CA ASP A 164 -4.17 -19.38 8.66
C ASP A 164 -3.37 -18.55 7.63
N GLU A 165 -3.48 -17.22 7.64
CA GLU A 165 -2.69 -16.37 6.74
C GLU A 165 -1.19 -16.51 7.03
N GLN A 166 -0.44 -16.90 6.02
CA GLN A 166 1.02 -17.00 6.12
C GLN A 166 1.65 -15.61 6.15
N ARG A 167 2.39 -15.35 7.23
CA ARG A 167 3.18 -14.13 7.43
C ARG A 167 4.59 -14.52 7.78
N ASP A 168 5.56 -13.76 7.28
CA ASP A 168 6.95 -13.97 7.65
C ASP A 168 7.29 -13.23 8.96
N PHE A 169 6.64 -12.07 9.18
CA PHE A 169 6.85 -11.25 10.37
C PHE A 169 5.72 -10.25 10.57
N PHE A 170 5.72 -9.64 11.75
CA PHE A 170 4.84 -8.54 12.12
C PHE A 170 5.66 -7.29 12.45
N VAL A 171 5.06 -6.12 12.27
CA VAL A 171 5.58 -4.85 12.74
C VAL A 171 4.68 -4.30 13.84
N ASP A 172 5.24 -4.08 15.02
CA ASP A 172 4.56 -3.42 16.15
C ASP A 172 4.36 -1.93 15.83
N VAL A 173 3.12 -1.55 15.61
CA VAL A 173 2.75 -0.17 15.28
C VAL A 173 2.05 0.55 16.43
N SER A 174 2.09 -0.01 17.64
CA SER A 174 1.37 0.51 18.81
C SER A 174 1.74 1.96 19.11
N SER A 175 3.02 2.33 19.00
CA SER A 175 3.51 3.69 19.26
C SER A 175 3.06 4.75 18.25
N VAL A 176 2.75 4.34 17.03
CA VAL A 176 2.32 5.21 15.92
C VAL A 176 0.87 4.99 15.50
N PHE A 177 0.13 4.15 16.23
CA PHE A 177 -1.27 3.85 15.93
C PHE A 177 -2.16 5.10 15.87
N PRO A 178 -1.99 6.13 16.75
CA PRO A 178 -2.73 7.39 16.61
C PRO A 178 -2.49 8.09 15.27
N THR A 179 -1.27 8.03 14.73
CA THR A 179 -0.95 8.59 13.40
C THR A 179 -1.65 7.80 12.30
N LYS A 180 -1.58 6.46 12.32
CA LYS A 180 -2.30 5.59 11.38
C LYS A 180 -3.80 5.88 11.38
N ARG A 181 -4.42 5.98 12.56
CA ARG A 181 -5.85 6.29 12.72
C ARG A 181 -6.19 7.68 12.16
N ALA A 182 -5.31 8.67 12.38
CA ALA A 182 -5.50 10.02 11.85
C ALA A 182 -5.34 10.07 10.32
N MET A 183 -4.47 9.25 9.72
CA MET A 183 -4.36 9.11 8.27
C MET A 183 -5.66 8.55 7.67
N LEU A 184 -6.20 7.47 8.21
CA LEU A 184 -7.46 6.89 7.74
C LEU A 184 -8.65 7.85 7.92
N ALA A 185 -8.64 8.68 8.96
CA ALA A 185 -9.69 9.66 9.21
C ALA A 185 -9.78 10.78 8.16
N GLU A 186 -8.78 10.96 7.30
CA GLU A 186 -8.85 11.89 6.17
C GLU A 186 -9.78 11.40 5.05
N HIS A 187 -10.00 10.10 4.91
CA HIS A 187 -10.89 9.49 3.93
C HIS A 187 -12.37 9.60 4.32
N ARG A 188 -12.84 10.85 4.47
CA ARG A 188 -14.19 11.18 4.96
C ARG A 188 -15.27 10.72 4.00
N SER A 189 -15.05 10.88 2.70
CA SER A 189 -16.01 10.47 1.68
C SER A 189 -16.26 8.96 1.70
N GLN A 190 -15.24 8.15 1.95
CA GLN A 190 -15.38 6.70 2.09
C GLN A 190 -16.15 6.32 3.36
N ARG A 191 -15.88 6.98 4.49
CA ARG A 191 -16.63 6.80 5.73
C ARG A 191 -18.11 7.14 5.54
N ASP A 192 -18.40 8.27 4.89
CA ASP A 192 -19.78 8.71 4.59
C ASP A 192 -20.49 7.71 3.67
N TRP A 193 -19.80 7.19 2.67
CA TRP A 193 -20.30 6.14 1.77
C TRP A 193 -20.68 4.87 2.52
N LEU A 194 -19.78 4.35 3.35
CA LEU A 194 -20.00 3.14 4.14
C LEU A 194 -21.16 3.32 5.12
N LYS A 195 -21.20 4.46 5.82
CA LYS A 195 -22.29 4.80 6.72
C LYS A 195 -23.64 4.85 6.02
N LYS A 196 -23.71 5.48 4.85
CA LYS A 196 -24.94 5.64 4.10
C LYS A 196 -25.41 4.33 3.45
N HIS A 197 -24.48 3.54 2.93
CA HIS A 197 -24.77 2.34 2.16
C HIS A 197 -24.95 1.09 3.01
N HIS A 198 -24.20 0.97 4.08
CA HIS A 198 -24.20 -0.19 4.98
C HIS A 198 -24.76 0.12 6.37
N GLY A 199 -25.09 1.38 6.68
CA GLY A 199 -25.58 1.78 8.00
C GLY A 199 -24.54 1.69 9.11
N ILE A 200 -23.27 1.53 8.75
CA ILE A 200 -22.15 1.27 9.67
C ILE A 200 -21.26 2.51 9.75
N ASP A 201 -21.10 3.08 10.94
CA ASP A 201 -20.19 4.19 11.22
C ASP A 201 -19.05 3.72 12.14
N ASP A 202 -18.42 2.61 11.80
CA ASP A 202 -17.31 2.03 12.57
C ASP A 202 -16.04 1.82 11.72
N TYR A 203 -15.89 2.61 10.65
CA TYR A 203 -14.79 2.52 9.69
C TYR A 203 -13.39 2.56 10.34
N LEU A 204 -13.19 3.51 11.27
CA LEU A 204 -11.95 3.61 12.03
C LEU A 204 -11.80 2.49 13.07
N GLU A 205 -12.90 2.13 13.71
CA GLU A 205 -12.97 1.07 14.72
C GLU A 205 -12.74 -0.31 14.10
N GLN A 206 -13.16 -0.53 12.85
CA GLN A 206 -12.85 -1.76 12.11
C GLN A 206 -11.36 -1.91 11.89
N MET A 207 -10.69 -0.89 11.37
CA MET A 207 -9.23 -0.91 11.21
C MET A 207 -8.52 -1.14 12.55
N GLU A 208 -8.99 -0.51 13.63
CA GLU A 208 -8.45 -0.72 14.97
C GLU A 208 -8.60 -2.18 15.42
N ARG A 209 -9.79 -2.78 15.24
CA ARG A 209 -10.03 -4.20 15.57
C ARG A 209 -9.10 -5.14 14.80
N TRP A 210 -8.88 -4.89 13.50
CA TRP A 210 -7.95 -5.69 12.69
C TRP A 210 -6.52 -5.56 13.18
N CYS A 211 -6.04 -4.34 13.39
CA CYS A 211 -4.69 -4.14 13.93
C CYS A 211 -4.50 -4.76 15.31
N ALA A 212 -5.53 -4.72 16.18
CA ALA A 212 -5.50 -5.37 17.48
C ALA A 212 -5.53 -6.90 17.37
N GLN A 213 -6.24 -7.46 16.37
CA GLN A 213 -6.24 -8.90 16.11
C GLN A 213 -4.84 -9.38 15.66
N VAL A 214 -4.20 -8.67 14.74
CA VAL A 214 -2.82 -8.94 14.31
C VAL A 214 -1.85 -8.74 15.49
N GLY A 215 -2.07 -7.69 16.28
CA GLY A 215 -1.28 -7.39 17.49
C GLY A 215 -1.31 -8.51 18.53
N ARG A 216 -2.47 -9.12 18.78
CA ARG A 216 -2.58 -10.29 19.70
C ARG A 216 -1.68 -11.45 19.25
N ARG A 217 -1.57 -11.69 17.95
CA ARG A 217 -0.67 -12.74 17.41
C ARG A 217 0.80 -12.39 17.57
N ALA A 218 1.12 -11.12 17.42
CA ALA A 218 2.47 -10.57 17.57
C ALA A 218 2.87 -10.29 19.05
N GLY A 219 1.95 -10.51 20.02
CA GLY A 219 2.20 -10.22 21.43
C GLY A 219 2.30 -8.72 21.76
N VAL A 220 1.63 -7.86 20.97
CA VAL A 220 1.61 -6.40 21.14
C VAL A 220 0.19 -5.85 21.02
N GLN A 221 -0.01 -4.55 21.25
CA GLN A 221 -1.34 -3.95 21.20
C GLN A 221 -1.88 -3.87 19.76
N TYR A 222 -1.07 -3.35 18.84
CA TYR A 222 -1.41 -3.20 17.43
C TYR A 222 -0.23 -3.63 16.56
N ALA A 223 -0.50 -4.40 15.52
CA ALA A 223 0.52 -4.81 14.57
C ALA A 223 0.00 -4.81 13.12
N GLU A 224 0.92 -4.81 12.19
CA GLU A 224 0.73 -5.03 10.76
C GLU A 224 1.52 -6.26 10.33
N GLY A 225 0.96 -7.09 9.44
CA GLY A 225 1.57 -8.35 9.01
C GLY A 225 2.13 -8.25 7.59
N PHE A 226 3.26 -8.92 7.36
CA PHE A 226 3.99 -8.86 6.10
C PHE A 226 4.51 -10.23 5.66
N ARG A 227 4.60 -10.39 4.34
CA ARG A 227 5.28 -11.51 3.69
C ARG A 227 6.24 -10.97 2.63
N GLN A 228 7.51 -11.38 2.68
CA GLN A 228 8.49 -11.02 1.65
C GLN A 228 8.28 -11.86 0.37
N CYS A 229 8.56 -11.29 -0.79
CA CYS A 229 8.56 -12.03 -2.05
C CYS A 229 9.83 -12.88 -2.17
N HIS A 230 9.70 -14.19 -1.92
CA HIS A 230 10.80 -15.16 -2.02
C HIS A 230 10.93 -15.81 -3.41
N ARG A 231 10.36 -15.18 -4.46
CA ARG A 231 10.47 -15.73 -5.81
C ARG A 231 11.89 -15.60 -6.37
N HIS A 232 12.21 -16.45 -7.33
CA HIS A 232 13.49 -16.40 -8.05
C HIS A 232 13.77 -14.99 -8.60
N SER A 233 15.02 -14.54 -8.50
CA SER A 233 15.53 -13.22 -8.90
C SER A 233 15.11 -12.01 -8.03
N TYR A 234 14.15 -12.16 -7.10
CA TYR A 234 13.87 -11.10 -6.14
C TYR A 234 14.92 -11.05 -5.04
N PRO A 235 15.25 -9.86 -4.50
CA PRO A 235 16.17 -9.74 -3.37
C PRO A 235 15.65 -10.50 -2.14
N GLN A 236 16.53 -11.28 -1.48
CA GLN A 236 16.18 -12.13 -0.34
C GLN A 236 16.61 -11.54 1.01
N VAL A 237 17.36 -10.43 1.00
CA VAL A 237 17.74 -9.73 2.25
C VAL A 237 16.48 -9.18 2.92
N PRO A 238 16.28 -9.42 4.24
CA PRO A 238 15.09 -8.97 4.96
C PRO A 238 15.20 -7.48 5.35
N ILE A 239 15.34 -6.62 4.35
CA ILE A 239 15.68 -5.20 4.56
C ILE A 239 14.64 -4.44 5.39
N LEU A 240 13.35 -4.75 5.24
CA LEU A 240 12.30 -4.10 6.02
C LEU A 240 12.44 -4.43 7.51
N GLN A 241 12.76 -5.69 7.82
CA GLN A 241 13.03 -6.14 9.19
C GLN A 241 14.30 -5.49 9.76
N GLU A 242 15.36 -5.33 8.94
CA GLU A 242 16.60 -4.65 9.36
C GLU A 242 16.38 -3.17 9.69
N LEU A 243 15.55 -2.47 8.89
CA LEU A 243 15.20 -1.06 9.13
C LEU A 243 14.34 -0.85 10.37
N LEU A 244 13.54 -1.86 10.74
CA LEU A 244 12.55 -1.80 11.83
C LEU A 244 12.84 -2.79 12.96
N THR A 245 14.11 -3.18 13.19
CA THR A 245 14.51 -4.26 14.10
C THR A 245 13.82 -4.19 15.47
N GLU A 246 13.68 -3.01 16.07
CA GLU A 246 13.06 -2.84 17.39
C GLU A 246 11.53 -3.05 17.38
N TYR A 247 10.89 -2.95 16.22
CA TYR A 247 9.44 -3.11 16.04
C TYR A 247 9.05 -4.48 15.47
N VAL A 248 10.01 -5.26 14.95
CA VAL A 248 9.72 -6.57 14.36
C VAL A 248 9.35 -7.59 15.43
N ARG A 249 8.33 -8.40 15.13
CA ARG A 249 7.89 -9.58 15.88
C ARG A 249 7.78 -10.76 14.90
N VAL A 250 8.09 -11.96 15.37
CA VAL A 250 8.07 -13.22 14.59
C VAL A 250 7.11 -14.20 15.21
#